data_91e7a902e5e77101b6224deee38a2d1a
#
_entry.id   91e7a902e5e77101b6224deee38a2d1a
#
_cell.length_a   1.000
_cell.length_b   1.000
_cell.length_c   1.000
_cell.angle_alpha   90.00
_cell.angle_beta   90.00
_cell.angle_gamma   90.00
#
_symmetry.space_group_name_H-M   'P 1'
#
loop_
_entity.id
_entity.type
_entity.pdbx_description
1 polymer ?
#
loop_
_entity_poly.entity_id
_entity_poly.type
_entity_poly.pdbx_seq_one_letter_code
_entity_poly.pdbx_strand_id
1 'polypeptide(L)'
;METGSTFVYVTHDQMEAMTLATKICLINNGVLQQYDAPLDVYNRPANLFVADFVGNPSINFVEAKGKEQADGSFRFTILDDLEATFRPNEPIDMDAWFRKRDQDAADLEAQRLEMLKDKKAVEKSNKDEVFKYHIAKVDESDYAVEEEPEITNEDFVLAIRPEALKLSKDGSVASTIYGAM
;
A
#
# COMPACT_ATOMS: atom_id res chain seq x y z
N MET A 1 28.61 25.78 -7.35
CA MET A 1 29.66 24.85 -7.78
C MET A 1 29.04 23.44 -7.80
N GLU A 2 28.75 22.93 -8.96
CA GLU A 2 28.36 21.56 -9.13
C GLU A 2 29.61 20.69 -9.02
N THR A 3 29.76 19.96 -7.94
CA THR A 3 30.97 19.17 -7.70
C THR A 3 30.99 17.86 -8.51
N GLY A 4 29.95 17.54 -9.25
CA GLY A 4 29.83 16.28 -10.00
C GLY A 4 29.97 15.00 -9.16
N SER A 5 29.94 15.14 -7.83
CA SER A 5 30.12 14.03 -6.90
C SER A 5 28.79 13.36 -6.57
N THR A 6 28.81 12.05 -6.43
CA THR A 6 27.66 11.28 -5.92
C THR A 6 27.72 11.24 -4.41
N PHE A 7 26.63 11.61 -3.75
CA PHE A 7 26.48 11.54 -2.30
C PHE A 7 25.42 10.51 -1.94
N VAL A 8 25.68 9.74 -0.89
CA VAL A 8 24.69 8.86 -0.26
C VAL A 8 24.41 9.45 1.11
N TYR A 9 23.13 9.78 1.34
CA TYR A 9 22.67 10.35 2.59
C TYR A 9 21.64 9.41 3.23
N VAL A 10 21.83 9.06 4.48
CA VAL A 10 20.92 8.19 5.24
C VAL A 10 20.18 9.04 6.25
N THR A 11 18.87 9.07 6.15
CA THR A 11 18.01 9.83 7.05
C THR A 11 16.73 9.05 7.33
N HIS A 12 16.08 9.34 8.44
CA HIS A 12 14.71 8.95 8.73
C HIS A 12 13.72 10.08 8.46
N ASP A 13 14.21 11.27 8.10
CA ASP A 13 13.36 12.40 7.75
C ASP A 13 12.96 12.34 6.27
N GLN A 14 11.66 12.10 6.06
CA GLN A 14 11.08 11.97 4.74
C GLN A 14 11.17 13.29 3.94
N MET A 15 11.00 14.43 4.60
CA MET A 15 11.01 15.74 3.95
C MET A 15 12.42 16.06 3.43
N GLU A 16 13.46 15.73 4.20
CA GLU A 16 14.83 15.85 3.74
C GLU A 16 15.07 14.96 2.51
N ALA A 17 14.69 13.68 2.59
CA ALA A 17 14.86 12.74 1.48
C ALA A 17 14.14 13.23 0.22
N MET A 18 12.87 13.65 0.34
CA MET A 18 12.05 14.11 -0.78
C MET A 18 12.56 15.40 -1.42
N THR A 19 13.23 16.25 -0.63
CA THR A 19 13.68 17.58 -1.10
C THR A 19 15.09 17.54 -1.68
N LEU A 20 15.99 16.77 -1.07
CA LEU A 20 17.42 16.81 -1.39
C LEU A 20 17.85 15.72 -2.39
N ALA A 21 17.15 14.60 -2.43
CA ALA A 21 17.58 13.46 -3.22
C ALA A 21 17.15 13.54 -4.67
N THR A 22 17.99 13.06 -5.57
CA THR A 22 17.63 12.75 -6.96
C THR A 22 17.02 11.37 -7.08
N LYS A 23 17.39 10.46 -6.18
CA LYS A 23 16.78 9.13 -6.02
C LYS A 23 16.68 8.75 -4.55
N ILE A 24 15.59 8.10 -4.20
CA ILE A 24 15.35 7.57 -2.87
C ILE A 24 15.44 6.04 -2.92
N CYS A 25 16.23 5.49 -2.01
CA CYS A 25 16.31 4.06 -1.75
C CYS A 25 15.59 3.78 -0.43
N LEU A 26 14.39 3.23 -0.50
CA LEU A 26 13.59 2.91 0.67
C LEU A 26 13.82 1.46 1.06
N ILE A 27 14.26 1.27 2.31
CA ILE A 27 14.63 -0.04 2.84
C ILE A 27 13.81 -0.32 4.10
N ASN A 28 13.25 -1.52 4.19
CA ASN A 28 12.59 -2.01 5.39
C ASN A 28 13.20 -3.35 5.80
N ASN A 29 13.63 -3.47 7.07
CA ASN A 29 14.24 -4.68 7.62
C ASN A 29 15.37 -5.29 6.77
N GLY A 30 16.17 -4.42 6.11
CA GLY A 30 17.26 -4.83 5.24
C GLY A 30 16.83 -5.22 3.82
N VAL A 31 15.54 -5.13 3.50
CA VAL A 31 15.00 -5.42 2.17
C VAL A 31 14.69 -4.13 1.44
N LEU A 32 15.15 -4.03 0.19
CA LEU A 32 14.82 -2.92 -0.69
C LEU A 32 13.32 -2.95 -1.04
N GLN A 33 12.64 -1.86 -0.74
CA GLN A 33 11.21 -1.71 -1.04
C GLN A 33 10.98 -0.97 -2.35
N GLN A 34 11.69 0.13 -2.56
CA GLN A 34 11.64 0.91 -3.80
C GLN A 34 12.89 1.76 -3.98
N TYR A 35 13.31 1.96 -5.24
CA TYR A 35 14.44 2.83 -5.61
C TYR A 35 14.08 3.66 -6.84
N ASP A 36 13.59 4.88 -6.60
CA ASP A 36 13.11 5.78 -7.66
C ASP A 36 13.34 7.25 -7.33
N ALA A 37 12.96 8.13 -8.27
CA ALA A 37 12.90 9.55 -8.03
C ALA A 37 11.83 9.87 -6.94
N PRO A 38 12.01 10.94 -6.14
CA PRO A 38 11.10 11.28 -5.05
C PRO A 38 9.62 11.30 -5.44
N LEU A 39 9.28 11.95 -6.55
CA LEU A 39 7.90 12.03 -7.03
C LEU A 39 7.34 10.67 -7.47
N ASP A 40 8.17 9.78 -7.99
CA ASP A 40 7.72 8.43 -8.36
C ASP A 40 7.45 7.59 -7.11
N VAL A 41 8.32 7.69 -6.09
CA VAL A 41 8.08 7.03 -4.79
C VAL A 41 6.77 7.50 -4.16
N TYR A 42 6.47 8.80 -4.25
CA TYR A 42 5.25 9.38 -3.70
C TYR A 42 3.99 9.00 -4.50
N ASN A 43 4.03 9.16 -5.83
CA ASN A 43 2.87 9.03 -6.70
C ASN A 43 2.62 7.59 -7.17
N ARG A 44 3.66 6.75 -7.18
CA ARG A 44 3.64 5.38 -7.68
C ARG A 44 4.33 4.44 -6.71
N PRO A 45 3.84 4.35 -5.46
CA PRO A 45 4.43 3.47 -4.46
C PRO A 45 4.36 2.01 -4.91
N ALA A 46 5.46 1.29 -4.77
CA ALA A 46 5.57 -0.11 -5.21
C ALA A 46 4.72 -1.06 -4.36
N ASN A 47 4.42 -0.69 -3.12
CA ASN A 47 3.61 -1.49 -2.20
C ASN A 47 2.97 -0.60 -1.12
N LEU A 48 2.13 -1.20 -0.27
CA LEU A 48 1.43 -0.49 0.80
C LEU A 48 2.38 0.12 1.84
N PHE A 49 3.50 -0.57 2.13
CA PHE A 49 4.50 -0.04 3.05
C PHE A 49 5.09 1.28 2.54
N VAL A 50 5.48 1.33 1.27
CA VAL A 50 6.00 2.58 0.66
C VAL A 50 4.93 3.67 0.66
N ALA A 51 3.69 3.31 0.35
CA ALA A 51 2.56 4.23 0.33
C ALA A 51 2.32 4.88 1.72
N ASP A 52 2.37 4.06 2.78
CA ASP A 52 2.18 4.50 4.16
C ASP A 52 3.38 5.31 4.66
N PHE A 53 4.58 4.81 4.36
CA PHE A 53 5.81 5.41 4.87
C PHE A 53 6.06 6.80 4.30
N VAL A 54 5.66 7.08 3.06
CA VAL A 54 5.98 8.34 2.37
C VAL A 54 4.78 9.27 2.30
N GLY A 55 4.91 10.40 2.95
CA GLY A 55 3.91 11.48 3.00
C GLY A 55 3.61 11.96 4.42
N ASN A 56 3.34 13.26 4.54
CA ASN A 56 2.93 13.88 5.80
C ASN A 56 1.83 14.93 5.50
N PRO A 57 0.58 14.63 5.88
CA PRO A 57 0.12 13.42 6.59
C PRO A 57 0.18 12.15 5.73
N SER A 58 0.13 11.00 6.39
CA SER A 58 0.16 9.68 5.73
C SER A 58 -1.05 9.46 4.82
N ILE A 59 -0.92 8.51 3.91
CA ILE A 59 -2.02 8.06 3.07
C ILE A 59 -3.11 7.38 3.89
N ASN A 60 -4.37 7.50 3.48
CA ASN A 60 -5.47 6.79 4.11
C ASN A 60 -5.70 5.47 3.37
N PHE A 61 -5.80 4.36 4.11
CA PHE A 61 -6.20 3.07 3.58
C PHE A 61 -7.63 2.77 3.97
N VAL A 62 -8.40 2.30 2.99
CA VAL A 62 -9.79 1.89 3.20
C VAL A 62 -9.97 0.54 2.53
N GLU A 63 -10.45 -0.44 3.28
CA GLU A 63 -10.84 -1.74 2.73
C GLU A 63 -12.07 -1.56 1.85
N ALA A 64 -12.06 -2.24 0.71
CA ALA A 64 -13.12 -2.15 -0.28
C ALA A 64 -13.38 -3.48 -0.95
N LYS A 65 -14.62 -3.70 -1.33
CA LYS A 65 -14.99 -4.73 -2.28
C LYS A 65 -15.37 -4.09 -3.60
N GLY A 66 -14.87 -4.65 -4.70
CA GLY A 66 -15.12 -4.02 -5.98
C GLY A 66 -14.93 -4.89 -7.19
N LYS A 67 -15.40 -4.35 -8.30
CA LYS A 67 -15.30 -4.99 -9.62
C LYS A 67 -15.02 -3.98 -10.70
N GLU A 68 -14.26 -4.42 -11.70
CA GLU A 68 -14.13 -3.71 -12.96
C GLU A 68 -15.48 -3.73 -13.72
N GLN A 69 -15.83 -2.58 -14.27
CA GLN A 69 -17.02 -2.40 -15.10
C GLN A 69 -16.64 -2.51 -16.58
N ALA A 70 -17.64 -2.73 -17.43
CA ALA A 70 -17.43 -2.87 -18.87
C ALA A 70 -16.80 -1.64 -19.57
N ASP A 71 -16.86 -0.48 -18.90
CA ASP A 71 -16.27 0.78 -19.38
C ASP A 71 -14.84 1.04 -18.85
N GLY A 72 -14.23 0.05 -18.17
CA GLY A 72 -12.90 0.14 -17.57
C GLY A 72 -12.85 0.96 -16.28
N SER A 73 -14.00 1.39 -15.75
CA SER A 73 -14.07 1.94 -14.39
C SER A 73 -14.19 0.84 -13.35
N PHE A 74 -13.87 1.17 -12.10
CA PHE A 74 -14.04 0.28 -10.97
C PHE A 74 -15.13 0.81 -10.06
N ARG A 75 -16.06 -0.05 -9.68
CA ARG A 75 -17.03 0.25 -8.65
C ARG A 75 -16.63 -0.46 -7.37
N PHE A 76 -16.53 0.27 -6.29
CA PHE A 76 -16.18 -0.21 -4.96
C PHE A 76 -17.30 0.05 -3.98
N THR A 77 -17.47 -0.89 -3.05
CA THR A 77 -18.21 -0.70 -1.81
C THR A 77 -17.19 -0.53 -0.69
N ILE A 78 -17.28 0.58 0.03
CA ILE A 78 -16.40 0.96 1.13
C ILE A 78 -17.22 1.23 2.39
N LEU A 79 -16.64 1.05 3.56
CA LEU A 79 -17.29 1.35 4.85
C LEU A 79 -18.70 0.74 4.96
N ASP A 80 -18.83 -0.49 4.58
CA ASP A 80 -20.04 -1.33 4.55
C ASP A 80 -21.07 -0.96 3.44
N ASP A 81 -21.39 0.31 3.20
CA ASP A 81 -22.52 0.68 2.32
C ASP A 81 -22.22 1.81 1.32
N LEU A 82 -21.05 2.44 1.40
CA LEU A 82 -20.74 3.55 0.52
C LEU A 82 -20.23 3.08 -0.84
N GLU A 83 -20.89 3.48 -1.90
CA GLU A 83 -20.42 3.23 -3.25
C GLU A 83 -19.44 4.32 -3.71
N ALA A 84 -18.31 3.90 -4.23
CA ALA A 84 -17.32 4.75 -4.87
C ALA A 84 -17.00 4.23 -6.27
N THR A 85 -16.78 5.13 -7.20
CA THR A 85 -16.35 4.79 -8.56
C THR A 85 -14.98 5.39 -8.81
N PHE A 86 -14.06 4.58 -9.26
CA PHE A 86 -12.73 4.99 -9.66
C PHE A 86 -12.55 4.74 -11.16
N ARG A 87 -12.05 5.74 -11.85
CA ARG A 87 -11.65 5.60 -13.25
C ARG A 87 -10.13 5.81 -13.35
N PRO A 88 -9.38 4.76 -13.69
CA PRO A 88 -7.94 4.88 -13.87
C PRO A 88 -7.63 5.79 -15.06
N ASN A 89 -6.52 6.52 -14.98
CA ASN A 89 -6.05 7.36 -16.09
C ASN A 89 -5.58 6.54 -17.29
N GLU A 90 -5.09 5.32 -17.03
CA GLU A 90 -4.66 4.36 -18.04
C GLU A 90 -5.39 3.04 -17.81
N PRO A 91 -5.76 2.29 -18.87
CA PRO A 91 -6.39 0.99 -18.71
C PRO A 91 -5.53 0.04 -17.86
N ILE A 92 -6.16 -0.65 -16.94
CA ILE A 92 -5.51 -1.64 -16.08
C ILE A 92 -5.96 -3.03 -16.54
N ASP A 93 -5.02 -3.89 -16.87
CA ASP A 93 -5.30 -5.32 -17.13
C ASP A 93 -5.30 -6.06 -15.77
N MET A 94 -6.48 -6.17 -15.16
CA MET A 94 -6.65 -6.83 -13.87
C MET A 94 -6.29 -8.31 -13.91
N ASP A 95 -6.56 -8.98 -15.00
CA ASP A 95 -6.22 -10.40 -15.15
C ASP A 95 -4.71 -10.62 -15.21
N ALA A 96 -3.99 -9.74 -15.89
CA ALA A 96 -2.53 -9.77 -15.91
C ALA A 96 -1.96 -9.44 -14.51
N TRP A 97 -2.58 -8.50 -13.82
CA TRP A 97 -2.17 -8.12 -12.46
C TRP A 97 -2.38 -9.26 -11.47
N PHE A 98 -3.54 -9.92 -11.48
CA PHE A 98 -3.81 -11.08 -10.61
C PHE A 98 -2.85 -12.24 -10.89
N ARG A 99 -2.61 -12.56 -12.16
CA ARG A 99 -1.63 -13.59 -12.53
C ARG A 99 -0.24 -13.29 -12.01
N LYS A 100 0.19 -12.04 -12.13
CA LYS A 100 1.49 -11.61 -11.63
C LYS A 100 1.55 -11.70 -10.10
N ARG A 101 0.53 -11.21 -9.39
CA ARG A 101 0.43 -11.30 -7.91
C ARG A 101 0.57 -12.75 -7.44
N ASP A 102 -0.16 -13.66 -8.07
CA ASP A 102 -0.18 -15.07 -7.69
C ASP A 102 1.17 -15.74 -8.00
N GLN A 103 1.83 -15.35 -9.11
CA GLN A 103 3.17 -15.81 -9.43
C GLN A 103 4.20 -15.29 -8.43
N ASP A 104 4.18 -14.00 -8.13
CA ASP A 104 5.10 -13.38 -7.16
C ASP A 104 4.94 -14.02 -5.77
N ALA A 105 3.71 -14.33 -5.36
CA ALA A 105 3.42 -15.04 -4.10
C ALA A 105 3.99 -16.47 -4.10
N ALA A 106 3.83 -17.21 -5.21
CA ALA A 106 4.37 -18.56 -5.35
C ALA A 106 5.92 -18.56 -5.33
N ASP A 107 6.54 -17.59 -6.01
CA ASP A 107 8.00 -17.45 -6.07
C ASP A 107 8.56 -17.11 -4.68
N LEU A 108 7.88 -16.24 -3.93
CA LEU A 108 8.26 -15.88 -2.56
C LEU A 108 8.18 -17.09 -1.63
N GLU A 109 7.11 -17.87 -1.71
CA GLU A 109 6.93 -19.09 -0.93
C GLU A 109 7.98 -20.15 -1.27
N ALA A 110 8.31 -20.30 -2.56
CA ALA A 110 9.38 -21.21 -3.00
C ALA A 110 10.75 -20.80 -2.43
N GLN A 111 11.07 -19.50 -2.45
CA GLN A 111 12.30 -18.96 -1.85
C GLN A 111 12.32 -19.19 -0.34
N ARG A 112 11.20 -18.97 0.35
CA ARG A 112 11.07 -19.22 1.79
C ARG A 112 11.32 -20.67 2.13
N LEU A 113 10.75 -21.61 1.38
CA LEU A 113 10.94 -23.04 1.56
C LEU A 113 12.41 -23.48 1.30
N GLU A 114 13.06 -22.85 0.33
CA GLU A 114 14.47 -23.10 0.04
C GLU A 114 15.38 -22.60 1.18
N MET A 115 15.13 -21.40 1.69
CA MET A 115 15.83 -20.85 2.85
C MET A 115 15.66 -21.70 4.12
N LEU A 116 14.47 -22.27 4.32
CA LEU A 116 14.20 -23.17 5.45
C LEU A 116 14.96 -24.51 5.36
N LYS A 117 15.27 -24.96 4.14
CA LYS A 117 16.08 -26.17 3.92
C LYS A 117 17.57 -25.93 4.27
N ASP A 118 18.03 -24.72 4.14
CA ASP A 118 19.41 -24.35 4.46
C ASP A 118 19.49 -24.00 5.96
N LYS A 119 19.84 -24.99 6.81
CA LYS A 119 19.89 -24.90 8.28
C LYS A 119 20.82 -23.80 8.84
N LYS A 120 21.38 -22.97 8.00
CA LYS A 120 22.15 -21.75 8.33
C LYS A 120 21.34 -20.47 8.21
N ALA A 121 20.13 -20.52 7.71
CA ALA A 121 19.25 -19.37 7.77
C ALA A 121 18.86 -19.15 9.23
N VAL A 122 19.57 -18.23 9.89
CA VAL A 122 19.09 -17.62 11.13
C VAL A 122 17.63 -17.24 10.89
N GLU A 123 16.73 -17.67 11.77
CA GLU A 123 15.39 -17.16 11.88
C GLU A 123 15.43 -15.65 12.11
N LYS A 124 15.75 -14.89 11.10
CA LYS A 124 15.21 -13.57 10.92
C LYS A 124 13.75 -13.83 10.56
N SER A 125 12.94 -13.99 11.60
CA SER A 125 11.50 -13.93 11.41
C SER A 125 11.24 -12.62 10.72
N ASN A 126 11.08 -12.65 9.41
CA ASN A 126 10.41 -11.59 8.69
C ASN A 126 8.97 -11.63 9.20
N LYS A 127 8.76 -10.99 10.36
CA LYS A 127 7.41 -10.73 10.87
C LYS A 127 6.64 -9.75 9.96
N ASP A 128 7.27 -9.31 8.91
CA ASP A 128 6.66 -8.58 7.82
C ASP A 128 6.18 -9.53 6.72
N GLU A 129 5.59 -10.63 7.15
CA GLU A 129 4.72 -11.40 6.29
C GLU A 129 3.66 -10.45 5.80
N VAL A 130 3.86 -10.00 4.55
CA VAL A 130 2.88 -9.22 3.80
C VAL A 130 2.10 -8.32 4.75
N PHE A 131 2.31 -7.05 4.71
CA PHE A 131 1.58 -6.07 5.50
C PHE A 131 0.09 -6.37 5.33
N LYS A 132 -0.39 -7.32 6.14
CA LYS A 132 -1.80 -7.62 6.27
C LYS A 132 -2.34 -6.47 7.11
N TYR A 133 -2.82 -5.44 6.45
CA TYR A 133 -3.62 -4.42 7.08
C TYR A 133 -4.92 -5.08 7.54
N HIS A 134 -4.88 -5.67 8.72
CA HIS A 134 -6.10 -5.88 9.46
C HIS A 134 -6.39 -4.56 10.16
N ILE A 135 -7.37 -3.85 9.66
CA ILE A 135 -8.08 -2.89 10.50
C ILE A 135 -8.81 -3.76 11.52
N ALA A 136 -8.16 -4.01 12.66
CA ALA A 136 -8.80 -4.70 13.75
C ALA A 136 -10.01 -3.86 14.16
N LYS A 137 -11.21 -4.32 13.85
CA LYS A 137 -12.39 -3.92 14.61
C LYS A 137 -12.09 -4.40 16.02
N VAL A 138 -11.74 -3.48 16.90
CA VAL A 138 -11.62 -3.77 18.33
C VAL A 138 -13.04 -3.95 18.85
N ASP A 139 -13.57 -5.14 18.66
CA ASP A 139 -14.70 -5.60 19.41
C ASP A 139 -14.14 -6.25 20.68
N GLU A 140 -14.39 -5.65 21.82
CA GLU A 140 -13.91 -6.10 23.14
C GLU A 140 -14.61 -7.39 23.63
N SER A 141 -15.37 -8.06 22.82
CA SER A 141 -16.09 -9.26 23.19
C SER A 141 -15.62 -10.47 22.41
N ASP A 142 -14.99 -11.35 23.13
CA ASP A 142 -14.78 -12.78 22.87
C ASP A 142 -13.57 -13.22 22.06
N TYR A 143 -12.75 -14.00 22.75
CA TYR A 143 -11.68 -14.87 22.26
C TYR A 143 -12.21 -16.00 21.33
N ALA A 144 -12.99 -15.66 20.33
CA ALA A 144 -13.26 -16.56 19.24
C ALA A 144 -12.13 -16.38 18.21
N VAL A 145 -11.40 -17.46 17.94
CA VAL A 145 -10.51 -17.53 16.78
C VAL A 145 -11.45 -17.53 15.58
N GLU A 146 -11.80 -16.34 15.07
CA GLU A 146 -12.47 -16.22 13.79
C GLU A 146 -11.48 -16.66 12.72
N GLU A 147 -11.88 -17.64 11.92
CA GLU A 147 -11.14 -18.00 10.71
C GLU A 147 -11.00 -16.74 9.87
N GLU A 148 -9.76 -16.36 9.53
CA GLU A 148 -9.52 -15.19 8.68
C GLU A 148 -10.29 -15.38 7.36
N PRO A 149 -11.12 -14.42 6.94
CA PRO A 149 -11.87 -14.56 5.71
C PRO A 149 -10.91 -14.73 4.52
N GLU A 150 -11.22 -15.66 3.63
CA GLU A 150 -10.44 -15.86 2.42
C GLU A 150 -10.47 -14.60 1.57
N ILE A 151 -9.28 -14.08 1.25
CA ILE A 151 -9.13 -12.91 0.37
C ILE A 151 -9.46 -13.32 -1.06
N THR A 152 -10.39 -12.62 -1.66
CA THR A 152 -10.87 -12.86 -3.03
C THR A 152 -10.31 -11.82 -4.01
N ASN A 153 -10.54 -12.01 -5.30
CA ASN A 153 -10.19 -11.01 -6.33
C ASN A 153 -11.11 -9.78 -6.32
N GLU A 154 -12.10 -9.73 -5.44
CA GLU A 154 -12.99 -8.59 -5.22
C GLU A 154 -12.56 -7.74 -4.02
N ASP A 155 -11.57 -8.18 -3.25
CA ASP A 155 -11.05 -7.47 -2.08
C ASP A 155 -9.91 -6.54 -2.48
N PHE A 156 -10.06 -5.27 -2.16
CA PHE A 156 -9.13 -4.21 -2.48
C PHE A 156 -8.79 -3.38 -1.24
N VAL A 157 -7.63 -2.75 -1.29
CA VAL A 157 -7.27 -1.65 -0.39
C VAL A 157 -7.18 -0.38 -1.22
N LEU A 158 -8.07 0.56 -0.96
CA LEU A 158 -8.02 1.88 -1.56
C LEU A 158 -7.05 2.75 -0.76
N ALA A 159 -6.05 3.26 -1.44
CA ALA A 159 -5.06 4.17 -0.87
C ALA A 159 -5.34 5.59 -1.36
N ILE A 160 -5.72 6.48 -0.44
CA ILE A 160 -6.18 7.83 -0.76
C ILE A 160 -5.28 8.85 -0.06
N ARG A 161 -4.55 9.64 -0.83
CA ARG A 161 -3.77 10.76 -0.29
C ARG A 161 -4.71 11.82 0.28
N PRO A 162 -4.39 12.43 1.43
CA PRO A 162 -5.24 13.46 2.06
C PRO A 162 -5.59 14.61 1.13
N GLU A 163 -4.65 15.05 0.29
CA GLU A 163 -4.88 16.13 -0.68
C GLU A 163 -5.81 15.77 -1.84
N ALA A 164 -6.09 14.49 -2.05
CA ALA A 164 -7.09 14.04 -3.02
C ALA A 164 -8.52 14.19 -2.52
N LEU A 165 -8.71 14.32 -1.20
CA LEU A 165 -10.02 14.52 -0.60
C LEU A 165 -10.45 15.98 -0.76
N LYS A 166 -11.63 16.20 -1.30
CA LYS A 166 -12.19 17.54 -1.49
C LYS A 166 -13.52 17.65 -0.78
N LEU A 167 -13.68 18.68 0.03
CA LEU A 167 -14.97 19.02 0.62
C LEU A 167 -15.91 19.55 -0.46
N SER A 168 -17.09 18.97 -0.55
CA SER A 168 -18.15 19.37 -1.49
C SER A 168 -19.50 19.28 -0.80
N LYS A 169 -20.45 20.12 -1.22
CA LYS A 169 -21.85 20.02 -0.76
C LYS A 169 -22.59 18.84 -1.39
N ASP A 170 -22.11 18.39 -2.56
CA ASP A 170 -22.73 17.35 -3.38
C ASP A 170 -21.80 16.12 -3.48
N GLY A 171 -20.94 15.91 -2.49
CA GLY A 171 -20.02 14.77 -2.43
C GLY A 171 -20.78 13.45 -2.22
N SER A 172 -20.25 12.36 -2.79
CA SER A 172 -20.84 11.02 -2.66
C SER A 172 -20.70 10.44 -1.26
N VAL A 173 -19.79 10.97 -0.45
CA VAL A 173 -19.52 10.51 0.92
C VAL A 173 -19.90 11.61 1.90
N ALA A 174 -20.92 11.33 2.74
CA ALA A 174 -21.30 12.23 3.82
C ALA A 174 -20.33 12.05 5.01
N SER A 175 -19.82 13.15 5.55
CA SER A 175 -18.92 13.13 6.71
C SER A 175 -19.21 14.29 7.65
N THR A 176 -18.83 14.11 8.92
CA THR A 176 -18.91 15.15 9.94
C THR A 176 -17.51 15.59 10.32
N ILE A 177 -17.26 16.90 10.30
CA ILE A 177 -15.98 17.46 10.73
C ILE A 177 -16.02 17.61 12.24
N TYR A 178 -15.16 16.85 12.95
CA TYR A 178 -15.04 16.91 14.41
C TYR A 178 -14.02 17.95 14.88
N GLY A 179 -13.17 18.47 14.01
CA GLY A 179 -12.21 19.50 14.29
C GLY A 179 -11.61 20.08 13.01
N ALA A 180 -11.27 21.34 13.06
CA ALA A 180 -10.46 22.01 12.05
C ALA A 180 -9.23 22.58 12.75
N MET A 181 -8.06 22.30 12.23
CA MET A 181 -6.79 22.88 12.67
C MET A 181 -6.40 24.05 11.79
#